data_dae5270780e0c84dd682a45d81d6e490
#
_entry.id   dae5270780e0c84dd682a45d81d6e490
#
_cell.length_a   1.000
_cell.length_b   1.000
_cell.length_c   1.000
_cell.angle_alpha   90.00
_cell.angle_beta   90.00
_cell.angle_gamma   90.00
#
_symmetry.space_group_name_H-M   'P 1'
#
loop_
_entity.id
_entity.type
_entity.pdbx_description
1 polymer ?
#
loop_
_entity_poly.entity_id
_entity_poly.type
_entity_poly.pdbx_seq_one_letter_code
_entity_poly.pdbx_strand_id
1 'polypeptide(L)'
;MASILVVDDEVEVGEAIRRVLTAAGFTVTVVTNAEAGLRAVDEHPPDIVVTDVIMPKIHGLELVKILRRRYPRIRVIAISGGGSFGAQSYKPDAISTHAYLAAAREAGAQEILTKPFDVSELLAAVRRQLPN
;
A
#
# COMPACT_ATOMS: atom_id res chain seq x y z
N MET A 1 6.64 -11.56 15.19
CA MET A 1 6.34 -11.65 13.78
C MET A 1 5.74 -10.34 13.30
N ALA A 2 6.21 -9.83 12.21
CA ALA A 2 5.73 -8.54 11.72
C ALA A 2 4.32 -8.67 11.15
N SER A 3 3.54 -7.62 11.34
CA SER A 3 2.17 -7.56 10.83
C SER A 3 2.08 -6.50 9.74
N ILE A 4 1.35 -6.83 8.70
CA ILE A 4 1.23 -5.98 7.52
C ILE A 4 -0.24 -5.82 7.18
N LEU A 5 -0.65 -4.58 6.95
CA LEU A 5 -1.98 -4.29 6.46
C LEU A 5 -1.86 -3.90 4.98
N VAL A 6 -2.66 -4.54 4.15
CA VAL A 6 -2.69 -4.24 2.71
C VAL A 6 -4.01 -3.54 2.39
N VAL A 7 -3.92 -2.40 1.73
CA VAL A 7 -5.09 -1.64 1.33
C VAL A 7 -5.07 -1.51 -0.19
N ASP A 8 -6.00 -2.18 -0.85
CA ASP A 8 -6.06 -2.15 -2.31
C ASP A 8 -7.49 -2.45 -2.73
N ASP A 9 -8.07 -1.58 -3.54
CA ASP A 9 -9.46 -1.77 -3.96
C ASP A 9 -9.60 -2.88 -5.00
N GLU A 10 -8.50 -3.35 -5.57
CA GLU A 10 -8.53 -4.51 -6.46
C GLU A 10 -8.34 -5.77 -5.62
N VAL A 11 -9.42 -6.50 -5.45
CA VAL A 11 -9.41 -7.66 -4.56
C VAL A 11 -8.33 -8.66 -4.94
N GLU A 12 -8.16 -8.88 -6.24
CA GLU A 12 -7.19 -9.87 -6.72
C GLU A 12 -5.76 -9.45 -6.42
N VAL A 13 -5.47 -8.17 -6.53
CA VAL A 13 -4.13 -7.67 -6.22
C VAL A 13 -3.86 -7.83 -4.73
N GLY A 14 -4.82 -7.44 -3.90
CA GLY A 14 -4.66 -7.58 -2.46
C GLY A 14 -4.43 -9.02 -2.04
N GLU A 15 -5.18 -9.95 -2.64
CA GLU A 15 -5.01 -11.36 -2.33
C GLU A 15 -3.66 -11.90 -2.78
N ALA A 16 -3.19 -11.46 -3.94
CA ALA A 16 -1.89 -11.89 -4.42
C ALA A 16 -0.79 -11.41 -3.47
N ILE A 17 -0.89 -10.17 -3.02
CA ILE A 17 0.09 -9.63 -2.07
C ILE A 17 0.02 -10.39 -0.76
N ARG A 18 -1.19 -10.68 -0.28
CA ARG A 18 -1.36 -11.41 0.97
C ARG A 18 -0.70 -12.78 0.90
N ARG A 19 -0.89 -13.49 -0.22
CA ARG A 19 -0.29 -14.82 -0.37
C ARG A 19 1.22 -14.77 -0.31
N VAL A 20 1.80 -13.82 -1.02
CA VAL A 20 3.26 -13.69 -1.05
C VAL A 20 3.80 -13.39 0.34
N LEU A 21 3.20 -12.45 1.02
CA LEU A 21 3.72 -12.02 2.31
C LEU A 21 3.44 -13.05 3.39
N THR A 22 2.29 -13.71 3.33
CA THR A 22 2.00 -14.79 4.29
C THR A 22 2.99 -15.94 4.12
N ALA A 23 3.30 -16.29 2.87
CA ALA A 23 4.26 -17.35 2.60
C ALA A 23 5.65 -16.99 3.12
N ALA A 24 5.95 -15.70 3.20
CA ALA A 24 7.24 -15.23 3.72
C ALA A 24 7.26 -15.15 5.24
N GLY A 25 6.16 -15.46 5.91
CA GLY A 25 6.12 -15.53 7.37
C GLY A 25 5.47 -14.33 8.04
N PHE A 26 4.89 -13.41 7.29
CA PHE A 26 4.25 -12.24 7.89
C PHE A 26 2.77 -12.51 8.18
N THR A 27 2.25 -11.77 9.15
CA THR A 27 0.82 -11.77 9.43
C THR A 27 0.19 -10.66 8.60
N VAL A 28 -0.77 -11.01 7.75
CA VAL A 28 -1.28 -10.07 6.75
C VAL A 28 -2.78 -9.93 6.84
N THR A 29 -3.25 -8.70 6.84
CA THR A 29 -4.67 -8.37 6.76
C THR A 29 -4.88 -7.54 5.50
N VAL A 30 -5.96 -7.81 4.77
CA VAL A 30 -6.27 -7.09 3.54
C VAL A 30 -7.60 -6.40 3.69
N VAL A 31 -7.64 -5.12 3.32
CA VAL A 31 -8.89 -4.36 3.23
C VAL A 31 -8.93 -3.70 1.87
N THR A 32 -10.11 -3.26 1.47
CA THR A 32 -10.32 -2.80 0.11
C THR A 32 -10.58 -1.30 -0.02
N ASN A 33 -10.52 -0.57 1.08
CA ASN A 33 -10.68 0.88 1.01
C ASN A 33 -9.98 1.53 2.19
N ALA A 34 -9.77 2.83 2.07
CA ALA A 34 -9.00 3.57 3.07
C ALA A 34 -9.70 3.64 4.42
N GLU A 35 -11.03 3.72 4.42
CA GLU A 35 -11.76 3.79 5.68
C GLU A 35 -11.61 2.50 6.47
N ALA A 36 -11.75 1.36 5.80
CA ALA A 36 -11.51 0.09 6.45
C ALA A 36 -10.06 -0.03 6.91
N GLY A 37 -9.14 0.53 6.15
CA GLY A 37 -7.74 0.55 6.53
C GLY A 37 -7.51 1.31 7.81
N LEU A 38 -8.10 2.49 7.94
CA LEU A 38 -7.96 3.27 9.15
C LEU A 38 -8.55 2.57 10.35
N ARG A 39 -9.70 1.94 10.17
CA ARG A 39 -10.29 1.19 11.29
C ARG A 39 -9.40 0.04 11.71
N ALA A 40 -8.82 -0.66 10.74
CA ALA A 40 -7.93 -1.77 11.06
C ALA A 40 -6.70 -1.29 11.82
N VAL A 41 -6.12 -0.16 11.40
CA VAL A 41 -4.96 0.39 12.08
C VAL A 41 -5.32 0.83 13.50
N ASP A 42 -6.47 1.46 13.66
CA ASP A 42 -6.88 1.92 14.99
C ASP A 42 -7.09 0.74 15.95
N GLU A 43 -7.58 -0.39 15.43
CA GLU A 43 -7.81 -1.55 16.27
C GLU A 43 -6.54 -2.31 16.58
N HIS A 44 -5.70 -2.52 15.57
CA HIS A 44 -4.46 -3.28 15.72
C HIS A 44 -3.40 -2.66 14.83
N PRO A 45 -2.64 -1.69 15.34
CA PRO A 45 -1.63 -1.02 14.51
C PRO A 45 -0.63 -2.02 13.94
N PRO A 46 -0.48 -2.08 12.64
CA PRO A 46 0.50 -2.97 12.02
C PRO A 46 1.89 -2.36 12.03
N ASP A 47 2.87 -3.16 11.69
CA ASP A 47 4.23 -2.64 11.50
C ASP A 47 4.35 -1.91 10.18
N ILE A 48 3.67 -2.41 9.15
CA ILE A 48 3.76 -1.85 7.81
C ILE A 48 2.37 -1.78 7.20
N VAL A 49 2.10 -0.69 6.49
CA VAL A 49 0.91 -0.57 5.64
C VAL A 49 1.36 -0.51 4.20
N VAL A 50 0.84 -1.41 3.38
CA VAL A 50 1.05 -1.40 1.93
C VAL A 50 -0.24 -0.90 1.32
N THR A 51 -0.23 0.27 0.72
CA THR A 51 -1.47 0.87 0.23
C THR A 51 -1.34 1.34 -1.21
N ASP A 52 -2.37 1.04 -1.99
CA ASP A 52 -2.55 1.65 -3.30
C ASP A 52 -2.84 3.13 -3.07
N VAL A 53 -2.22 4.00 -3.85
CA VAL A 53 -2.47 5.44 -3.71
C VAL A 53 -3.50 5.94 -4.70
N ILE A 54 -3.89 5.11 -5.64
CA ILE A 54 -4.92 5.48 -6.61
C ILE A 54 -6.14 4.60 -6.35
N MET A 55 -7.06 5.13 -5.56
CA MET A 55 -8.28 4.43 -5.21
C MET A 55 -9.46 5.38 -5.33
N PRO A 56 -10.65 4.86 -5.65
CA PRO A 56 -11.82 5.73 -5.66
C PRO A 56 -12.15 6.24 -4.26
N LYS A 57 -12.94 7.28 -4.22
CA LYS A 57 -13.41 7.92 -2.99
C LYS A 57 -12.27 8.57 -2.25
N ILE A 58 -11.83 7.96 -1.15
CA ILE A 58 -10.72 8.50 -0.39
C ILE A 58 -9.44 7.99 -1.02
N HIS A 59 -8.61 8.91 -1.46
CA HIS A 59 -7.36 8.56 -2.09
C HIS A 59 -6.39 7.94 -1.08
N GLY A 60 -5.58 7.01 -1.57
CA GLY A 60 -4.55 6.45 -0.74
C GLY A 60 -3.59 7.50 -0.20
N LEU A 61 -3.44 8.61 -0.91
CA LEU A 61 -2.60 9.71 -0.41
C LEU A 61 -3.11 10.26 0.91
N GLU A 62 -4.43 10.40 1.03
CA GLU A 62 -5.01 10.85 2.30
C GLU A 62 -4.70 9.87 3.41
N LEU A 63 -4.80 8.58 3.09
CA LEU A 63 -4.48 7.56 4.08
C LEU A 63 -3.03 7.69 4.54
N VAL A 64 -2.10 7.88 3.60
CA VAL A 64 -0.69 8.04 3.95
C VAL A 64 -0.51 9.23 4.89
N LYS A 65 -1.13 10.35 4.56
CA LYS A 65 -1.02 11.55 5.38
C LYS A 65 -1.54 11.33 6.79
N ILE A 66 -2.69 10.67 6.90
CA ILE A 66 -3.29 10.41 8.21
C ILE A 66 -2.39 9.48 9.01
N LEU A 67 -1.87 8.44 8.38
CA LEU A 67 -1.01 7.49 9.07
C LEU A 67 0.27 8.16 9.56
N ARG A 68 0.87 9.02 8.76
CA ARG A 68 2.09 9.70 9.18
C ARG A 68 1.84 10.62 10.36
N ARG A 69 0.67 11.25 10.39
CA ARG A 69 0.34 12.18 11.47
C ARG A 69 -0.02 11.45 12.76
N ARG A 70 -0.81 10.38 12.65
CA ARG A 70 -1.31 9.66 13.82
C ARG A 70 -0.39 8.56 14.31
N TYR A 71 0.29 7.91 13.38
CA TYR A 71 1.08 6.72 13.68
C TYR A 71 2.45 6.83 13.04
N PRO A 72 3.29 7.73 13.53
CA PRO A 72 4.58 7.98 12.86
C PRO A 72 5.52 6.78 12.84
N ARG A 73 5.27 5.77 13.65
CA ARG A 73 6.12 4.58 13.66
C ARG A 73 5.73 3.55 12.61
N ILE A 74 4.52 3.63 12.10
CA ILE A 74 4.10 2.69 11.06
C ILE A 74 4.83 3.05 9.78
N ARG A 75 5.39 2.05 9.12
CA ARG A 75 6.05 2.26 7.83
C ARG A 75 5.01 2.11 6.73
N VAL A 76 5.11 2.95 5.72
CA VAL A 76 4.14 2.96 4.63
C VAL A 76 4.83 2.69 3.32
N ILE A 77 4.32 1.72 2.59
CA ILE A 77 4.76 1.41 1.22
C ILE A 77 3.61 1.77 0.30
N ALA A 78 3.86 2.70 -0.61
CA ALA A 78 2.84 3.14 -1.55
C ALA A 78 2.97 2.37 -2.86
N ILE A 79 1.85 1.95 -3.40
CA ILE A 79 1.81 1.24 -4.67
C ILE A 79 0.98 2.04 -5.65
N SER A 80 1.44 2.12 -6.89
CA SER A 80 0.68 2.79 -7.93
C SER A 80 1.05 2.22 -9.29
N GLY A 81 0.44 2.75 -10.30
CA GLY A 81 0.70 2.32 -11.65
C GLY A 81 -0.45 1.57 -12.18
N GLY A 82 -1.47 1.67 -11.45
CA GLY A 82 -2.58 0.88 -11.73
C GLY A 82 -3.09 0.95 -13.12
N GLY A 83 -4.25 0.60 -13.22
CA GLY A 83 -4.91 0.69 -14.46
C GLY A 83 -4.56 -0.39 -15.43
N SER A 84 -3.70 -1.27 -15.07
CA SER A 84 -3.33 -2.28 -16.03
C SER A 84 -4.40 -3.32 -16.20
N PHE A 85 -5.25 -3.53 -15.23
CA PHE A 85 -6.23 -4.58 -15.33
C PHE A 85 -7.57 -3.99 -15.64
N GLY A 86 -8.02 -4.17 -16.82
CA GLY A 86 -9.37 -3.80 -17.12
C GLY A 86 -9.78 -2.44 -16.61
N ALA A 87 -8.87 -1.63 -16.29
CA ALA A 87 -9.18 -0.34 -15.74
C ALA A 87 -9.43 0.63 -16.86
N GLN A 88 -10.20 0.21 -17.77
CA GLN A 88 -10.52 1.04 -18.93
C GLN A 88 -11.22 2.31 -18.53
N SER A 89 -11.95 2.24 -17.44
CA SER A 89 -12.70 3.39 -16.99
C SER A 89 -11.82 4.41 -16.31
N TYR A 90 -10.68 4.01 -15.81
CA TYR A 90 -9.81 4.88 -15.06
C TYR A 90 -8.38 4.49 -15.30
N LYS A 91 -7.69 5.30 -16.03
CA LYS A 91 -6.36 4.93 -16.49
C LYS A 91 -5.47 6.16 -16.47
N PRO A 92 -4.83 6.43 -15.35
CA PRO A 92 -3.92 7.57 -15.32
C PRO A 92 -2.77 7.31 -16.28
N ASP A 93 -2.33 8.34 -16.93
CA ASP A 93 -1.19 8.21 -17.81
C ASP A 93 0.09 8.15 -16.96
N ALA A 94 1.23 7.98 -17.63
CA ALA A 94 2.49 7.83 -16.93
C ALA A 94 2.81 9.07 -16.08
N ILE A 95 2.47 10.24 -16.57
CA ILE A 95 2.75 11.46 -15.83
C ILE A 95 1.92 11.51 -14.57
N SER A 96 0.63 11.18 -14.67
CA SER A 96 -0.21 11.16 -13.49
C SER A 96 0.27 10.15 -12.47
N THR A 97 0.70 8.98 -12.93
CA THR A 97 1.22 7.96 -12.03
C THR A 97 2.44 8.46 -11.29
N HIS A 98 3.38 9.07 -12.00
CA HIS A 98 4.57 9.61 -11.36
C HIS A 98 4.23 10.72 -10.38
N ALA A 99 3.25 11.55 -10.71
CA ALA A 99 2.84 12.61 -9.80
C ALA A 99 2.25 12.04 -8.52
N TYR A 100 1.43 11.00 -8.62
CA TYR A 100 0.88 10.37 -7.43
C TYR A 100 1.95 9.73 -6.57
N LEU A 101 2.93 9.08 -7.19
CA LEU A 101 4.01 8.45 -6.43
C LEU A 101 4.87 9.49 -5.74
N ALA A 102 5.17 10.60 -6.43
CA ALA A 102 5.94 11.68 -5.81
C ALA A 102 5.18 12.27 -4.64
N ALA A 103 3.87 12.46 -4.81
CA ALA A 103 3.05 12.99 -3.73
C ALA A 103 3.00 12.04 -2.54
N ALA A 104 2.97 10.73 -2.81
CA ALA A 104 2.98 9.75 -1.73
C ALA A 104 4.27 9.80 -0.94
N ARG A 105 5.39 9.98 -1.63
CA ARG A 105 6.66 10.11 -0.93
C ARG A 105 6.69 11.35 -0.06
N GLU A 106 6.20 12.46 -0.58
CA GLU A 106 6.14 13.69 0.19
C GLU A 106 5.19 13.58 1.37
N ALA A 107 4.12 12.81 1.19
CA ALA A 107 3.18 12.59 2.29
C ALA A 107 3.77 11.72 3.39
N GLY A 108 4.86 11.01 3.11
CA GLY A 108 5.55 10.25 4.13
C GLY A 108 5.73 8.77 3.87
N ALA A 109 5.42 8.30 2.66
CA ALA A 109 5.65 6.91 2.34
C ALA A 109 7.15 6.64 2.26
N GLN A 110 7.61 5.57 2.89
CA GLN A 110 9.02 5.25 2.91
C GLN A 110 9.47 4.51 1.66
N GLU A 111 8.57 3.76 1.04
CA GLU A 111 8.88 3.02 -0.17
C GLU A 111 7.79 3.24 -1.19
N ILE A 112 8.16 3.12 -2.45
CA ILE A 112 7.21 3.26 -3.55
C ILE A 112 7.41 2.09 -4.49
N LEU A 113 6.32 1.43 -4.87
CA LEU A 113 6.33 0.36 -5.85
C LEU A 113 5.40 0.72 -7.00
N THR A 114 5.85 0.47 -8.21
CA THR A 114 5.05 0.71 -9.40
C THR A 114 4.55 -0.61 -9.95
N LYS A 115 3.26 -0.69 -10.23
CA LYS A 115 2.69 -1.89 -10.85
C LYS A 115 3.04 -1.92 -12.32
N PRO A 116 3.33 -3.05 -12.89
CA PRO A 116 3.51 -4.32 -12.19
C PRO A 116 4.86 -4.39 -11.49
N PHE A 117 4.89 -5.01 -10.34
CA PHE A 117 6.15 -5.28 -9.64
C PHE A 117 6.24 -6.77 -9.41
N ASP A 118 7.45 -7.27 -9.25
CA ASP A 118 7.57 -8.69 -9.01
C ASP A 118 7.67 -8.98 -7.51
N VAL A 119 7.61 -10.27 -7.19
CA VAL A 119 7.60 -10.71 -5.79
C VAL A 119 8.85 -10.24 -5.07
N SER A 120 9.99 -10.30 -5.75
CA SER A 120 11.24 -9.92 -5.09
C SER A 120 11.29 -8.44 -4.75
N GLU A 121 10.70 -7.61 -5.59
CA GLU A 121 10.64 -6.17 -5.29
C GLU A 121 9.77 -5.90 -4.08
N LEU A 122 8.62 -6.56 -4.00
CA LEU A 122 7.72 -6.40 -2.87
C LEU A 122 8.38 -6.85 -1.58
N LEU A 123 8.98 -8.04 -1.59
CA LEU A 123 9.62 -8.58 -0.40
C LEU A 123 10.80 -7.72 0.03
N ALA A 124 11.58 -7.22 -0.92
CA ALA A 124 12.70 -6.36 -0.59
C ALA A 124 12.24 -5.08 0.08
N ALA A 125 11.17 -4.47 -0.45
CA ALA A 125 10.63 -3.25 0.15
C ALA A 125 10.16 -3.49 1.58
N VAL A 126 9.43 -4.60 1.79
CA VAL A 126 8.95 -4.92 3.12
C VAL A 126 10.09 -5.13 4.08
N ARG A 127 11.10 -5.89 3.66
CA ARG A 127 12.23 -6.20 4.55
C ARG A 127 13.04 -4.98 4.89
N ARG A 128 13.16 -4.04 3.95
CA ARG A 128 13.90 -2.80 4.23
C ARG A 128 13.25 -1.99 5.32
N GLN A 129 11.93 -2.10 5.47
CA GLN A 129 11.20 -1.29 6.44
C GLN A 129 11.04 -1.97 7.79
N LEU A 130 11.48 -3.19 7.93
CA LEU A 130 11.37 -3.87 9.20
C LEU A 130 12.59 -3.62 10.06
N PRO A 131 12.42 -3.48 11.38
CA PRO A 131 13.58 -3.40 12.26
C PRO A 131 14.30 -4.73 12.27
N ASN A 132 15.59 -4.68 12.50
CA ASN A 132 16.39 -5.90 12.56
C ASN A 132 16.15 -6.64 13.85
#